data_e6c1085fe4c2e9c1d9d60639adf4ab4e
#
_entry.id   e6c1085fe4c2e9c1d9d60639adf4ab4e
#
_cell.length_a   1.000
_cell.length_b   1.000
_cell.length_c   1.000
_cell.angle_alpha   90.00
_cell.angle_beta   90.00
_cell.angle_gamma   90.00
#
_symmetry.space_group_name_H-M   'P 1'
#
loop_
_entity.id
_entity.type
_entity.pdbx_description
1 polymer ?
#
loop_
_entity_poly.entity_id
_entity_poly.type
_entity_poly.pdbx_seq_one_letter_code
_entity_poly.pdbx_strand_id
1 'polypeptide(L)'
;MEVKKIDDTQITNAIDLIWQTFLQSEAPDYSEEGVKSFQDFIENKEIIKTLEFWGAYDEEELKGVIATNENRKHICCFFVKAQYQRQGIGRKLWDFLRENSSSKTITVNSSPYAVPVYHKLGFVDTDTEQLSDGIRYTPMQFIK
;
A
#
# COMPACT_ATOMS: atom_id res chain seq x y z
N MET A 1 -10.86 -8.06 -14.76
CA MET A 1 -9.82 -7.32 -13.99
C MET A 1 -8.57 -8.17 -13.87
N GLU A 2 -7.42 -7.59 -14.13
CA GLU A 2 -6.15 -8.28 -14.13
C GLU A 2 -5.18 -7.63 -13.15
N VAL A 3 -4.47 -8.46 -12.36
CA VAL A 3 -3.37 -7.99 -11.52
C VAL A 3 -2.07 -8.33 -12.21
N LYS A 4 -1.22 -7.32 -12.43
CA LYS A 4 0.06 -7.51 -13.10
C LYS A 4 1.10 -6.54 -12.58
N LYS A 5 2.37 -6.88 -12.80
CA LYS A 5 3.48 -6.02 -12.40
C LYS A 5 3.42 -4.70 -13.16
N ILE A 6 3.65 -3.60 -12.45
CA ILE A 6 3.71 -2.27 -13.04
C ILE A 6 5.16 -2.03 -13.46
N ASP A 7 5.38 -1.80 -14.76
CA ASP A 7 6.72 -1.55 -15.27
C ASP A 7 7.13 -0.08 -15.09
N ASP A 8 8.40 0.21 -15.39
CA ASP A 8 8.95 1.54 -15.18
C ASP A 8 8.22 2.65 -15.94
N THR A 9 7.61 2.31 -17.09
CA THR A 9 6.89 3.31 -17.89
C THR A 9 5.55 3.70 -17.26
N GLN A 10 5.02 2.88 -16.35
CA GLN A 10 3.72 3.08 -15.72
C GLN A 10 3.84 3.52 -14.25
N ILE A 11 5.05 3.64 -13.72
CA ILE A 11 5.26 4.01 -12.30
C ILE A 11 4.65 5.38 -11.98
N THR A 12 4.74 6.35 -12.88
CA THR A 12 4.15 7.67 -12.66
C THR A 12 2.65 7.58 -12.40
N ASN A 13 1.94 6.74 -13.17
CA ASN A 13 0.50 6.52 -12.96
C ASN A 13 0.22 5.91 -11.59
N ALA A 14 1.06 4.97 -11.16
CA ALA A 14 0.92 4.34 -9.84
C ALA A 14 1.14 5.37 -8.71
N ILE A 15 2.17 6.19 -8.82
CA ILE A 15 2.47 7.24 -7.84
C ILE A 15 1.33 8.26 -7.77
N ASP A 16 0.77 8.66 -8.91
CA ASP A 16 -0.37 9.58 -8.94
C ASP A 16 -1.58 8.98 -8.23
N LEU A 17 -1.89 7.71 -8.47
CA LEU A 17 -2.99 7.02 -7.79
C LEU A 17 -2.75 6.99 -6.28
N ILE A 18 -1.55 6.63 -5.86
CA ILE A 18 -1.17 6.56 -4.45
C ILE A 18 -1.37 7.92 -3.79
N TRP A 19 -0.83 8.98 -4.40
CA TRP A 19 -0.91 10.32 -3.83
C TRP A 19 -2.34 10.83 -3.71
N GLN A 20 -3.14 10.70 -4.77
CA GLN A 20 -4.53 11.15 -4.75
C GLN A 20 -5.35 10.39 -3.71
N THR A 21 -5.18 9.08 -3.62
CA THR A 21 -5.90 8.27 -2.65
C THR A 21 -5.45 8.57 -1.23
N PHE A 22 -4.15 8.77 -1.02
CA PHE A 22 -3.61 9.17 0.28
C PHE A 22 -4.24 10.47 0.75
N LEU A 23 -4.32 11.48 -0.11
CA LEU A 23 -4.90 12.77 0.24
C LEU A 23 -6.37 12.65 0.64
N GLN A 24 -7.11 11.79 -0.01
CA GLN A 24 -8.54 11.59 0.27
C GLN A 24 -8.79 10.78 1.54
N SER A 25 -8.03 9.72 1.76
CA SER A 25 -8.37 8.72 2.77
C SER A 25 -7.49 8.76 4.02
N GLU A 26 -6.21 9.12 3.89
CA GLU A 26 -5.25 9.00 4.99
C GLU A 26 -4.76 10.35 5.52
N ALA A 27 -4.53 11.32 4.65
CA ALA A 27 -4.02 12.63 5.04
C ALA A 27 -4.84 13.29 6.16
N PRO A 28 -6.18 13.14 6.21
CA PRO A 28 -6.96 13.72 7.32
C PRO A 28 -6.54 13.26 8.71
N ASP A 29 -5.91 12.08 8.82
CA ASP A 29 -5.43 11.54 10.10
C ASP A 29 -4.00 11.94 10.42
N TYR A 30 -3.33 12.71 9.55
CA TYR A 30 -1.93 13.06 9.71
C TYR A 30 -1.74 14.56 9.88
N SER A 31 -0.66 14.94 10.60
CA SER A 31 -0.19 16.32 10.67
C SER A 31 0.43 16.74 9.33
N GLU A 32 0.69 18.04 9.19
CA GLU A 32 1.41 18.53 7.99
C GLU A 32 2.77 17.84 7.83
N GLU A 33 3.45 17.59 8.95
CA GLU A 33 4.72 16.84 8.91
C GLU A 33 4.53 15.43 8.34
N GLY A 34 3.47 14.74 8.75
CA GLY A 34 3.20 13.39 8.26
C GLY A 34 2.86 13.36 6.78
N VAL A 35 2.06 14.31 6.31
CA VAL A 35 1.74 14.44 4.88
C VAL A 35 3.02 14.70 4.07
N LYS A 36 3.88 15.59 4.56
CA LYS A 36 5.16 15.90 3.91
C LYS A 36 6.08 14.68 3.87
N SER A 37 6.15 13.93 4.98
CA SER A 37 6.98 12.72 5.05
C SER A 37 6.54 11.68 4.03
N PHE A 38 5.23 11.48 3.88
CA PHE A 38 4.72 10.55 2.88
C PHE A 38 5.00 11.04 1.46
N GLN A 39 4.80 12.33 1.21
CA GLN A 39 5.12 12.93 -0.09
C GLN A 39 6.59 12.73 -0.44
N ASP A 40 7.49 13.01 0.50
CA ASP A 40 8.94 12.83 0.30
C ASP A 40 9.27 11.37 -0.04
N PHE A 41 8.59 10.42 0.62
CA PHE A 41 8.79 9.00 0.35
C PHE A 41 8.43 8.64 -1.09
N ILE A 42 7.24 9.01 -1.56
CA ILE A 42 6.79 8.62 -2.91
C ILE A 42 7.49 9.41 -4.01
N GLU A 43 8.08 10.56 -3.69
CA GLU A 43 8.87 11.36 -4.64
C GLU A 43 10.34 10.97 -4.66
N ASN A 44 10.79 10.13 -3.72
CA ASN A 44 12.17 9.69 -3.64
C ASN A 44 12.44 8.58 -4.65
N LYS A 45 13.02 8.95 -5.78
CA LYS A 45 13.26 8.01 -6.89
C LYS A 45 14.17 6.85 -6.51
N GLU A 46 15.14 7.07 -5.62
CA GLU A 46 16.04 6.02 -5.17
C GLU A 46 15.29 4.95 -4.37
N ILE A 47 14.37 5.36 -3.49
CA ILE A 47 13.53 4.44 -2.73
C ILE A 47 12.58 3.70 -3.68
N ILE A 48 11.89 4.43 -4.55
CA ILE A 48 10.90 3.86 -5.47
C ILE A 48 11.51 2.78 -6.35
N LYS A 49 12.76 2.95 -6.78
CA LYS A 49 13.46 1.93 -7.58
C LYS A 49 13.67 0.62 -6.85
N THR A 50 13.68 0.62 -5.51
CA THR A 50 13.86 -0.59 -4.72
C THR A 50 12.56 -1.37 -4.50
N LEU A 51 11.43 -0.81 -4.86
CA LEU A 51 10.11 -1.39 -4.61
C LEU A 51 9.60 -2.15 -5.84
N GLU A 52 8.81 -3.20 -5.57
CA GLU A 52 8.03 -3.87 -6.60
C GLU A 52 6.59 -3.40 -6.52
N PHE A 53 6.02 -2.99 -7.67
CA PHE A 53 4.65 -2.50 -7.76
C PHE A 53 3.79 -3.46 -8.58
N TRP A 54 2.62 -3.81 -8.05
CA TRP A 54 1.59 -4.53 -8.82
C TRP A 54 0.33 -3.70 -8.86
N GLY A 55 -0.32 -3.72 -10.01
CA GLY A 55 -1.53 -2.96 -10.23
C GLY A 55 -2.70 -3.85 -10.58
N ALA A 56 -3.90 -3.45 -10.16
CA ALA A 56 -5.15 -4.03 -10.60
C ALA A 56 -5.69 -3.17 -11.74
N TYR A 57 -5.79 -3.76 -12.92
CA TYR A 57 -6.24 -3.09 -14.14
C TYR A 57 -7.58 -3.64 -14.59
N ASP A 58 -8.46 -2.74 -15.02
CA ASP A 58 -9.66 -3.09 -15.74
C ASP A 58 -9.53 -2.47 -17.11
N GLU A 59 -9.37 -3.32 -18.13
CA GLU A 59 -8.94 -2.89 -19.44
C GLU A 59 -7.57 -2.19 -19.31
N GLU A 60 -7.47 -0.88 -19.57
CA GLU A 60 -6.22 -0.15 -19.45
C GLU A 60 -6.19 0.77 -18.23
N GLU A 61 -7.28 0.81 -17.46
CA GLU A 61 -7.36 1.69 -16.29
C GLU A 61 -6.77 1.04 -15.05
N LEU A 62 -5.83 1.73 -14.42
CA LEU A 62 -5.26 1.32 -13.13
C LEU A 62 -6.21 1.72 -12.00
N LYS A 63 -6.73 0.72 -11.27
CA LYS A 63 -7.72 0.94 -10.20
C LYS A 63 -7.17 0.79 -8.80
N GLY A 64 -6.07 0.08 -8.64
CA GLY A 64 -5.43 -0.12 -7.34
C GLY A 64 -3.99 -0.53 -7.50
N VAL A 65 -3.21 -0.33 -6.42
CA VAL A 65 -1.78 -0.58 -6.40
C VAL A 65 -1.40 -1.22 -5.07
N ILE A 66 -0.54 -2.23 -5.12
CA ILE A 66 0.18 -2.73 -3.95
C ILE A 66 1.67 -2.74 -4.27
N ALA A 67 2.48 -2.25 -3.34
CA ALA A 67 3.93 -2.19 -3.52
C ALA A 67 4.63 -2.77 -2.29
N THR A 68 5.68 -3.52 -2.54
CA THR A 68 6.47 -4.15 -1.48
C THR A 68 7.95 -3.83 -1.64
N ASN A 69 8.68 -4.00 -0.54
CA ASN A 69 10.13 -3.97 -0.59
C ASN A 69 10.67 -5.26 -1.23
N GLU A 70 11.99 -5.35 -1.31
CA GLU A 70 12.69 -6.52 -1.80
C GLU A 70 12.25 -7.78 -1.03
N ASN A 71 12.12 -8.89 -1.74
CA ASN A 71 11.69 -10.20 -1.22
C ASN A 71 10.21 -10.27 -0.82
N ARG A 72 9.41 -9.25 -1.11
CA ARG A 72 7.95 -9.27 -0.92
C ARG A 72 7.53 -9.59 0.53
N LYS A 73 8.28 -9.03 1.50
CA LYS A 73 8.07 -9.28 2.93
C LYS A 73 7.33 -8.16 3.64
N HIS A 74 7.37 -6.95 3.08
CA HIS A 74 6.78 -5.77 3.71
C HIS A 74 6.00 -4.96 2.70
N ILE A 75 4.76 -4.67 3.03
CA ILE A 75 3.90 -3.82 2.20
C ILE A 75 4.26 -2.36 2.49
N CYS A 76 4.70 -1.65 1.46
CA CYS A 76 5.07 -0.24 1.55
C CYS A 76 3.93 0.68 1.14
N CYS A 77 3.12 0.27 0.15
CA CYS A 77 1.95 1.00 -0.33
C CYS A 77 0.85 0.01 -0.66
N PHE A 78 -0.40 0.38 -0.33
CA PHE A 78 -1.56 -0.44 -0.67
C PHE A 78 -2.76 0.50 -0.77
N PHE A 79 -3.14 0.85 -1.99
CA PHE A 79 -4.16 1.85 -2.25
C PHE A 79 -5.10 1.40 -3.37
N VAL A 80 -6.39 1.62 -3.18
CA VAL A 80 -7.42 1.43 -4.20
C VAL A 80 -8.10 2.78 -4.39
N LYS A 81 -8.30 3.20 -5.64
CA LYS A 81 -8.99 4.46 -5.94
C LYS A 81 -10.31 4.53 -5.16
N ALA A 82 -10.61 5.70 -4.61
CA ALA A 82 -11.76 5.88 -3.72
C ALA A 82 -13.07 5.39 -4.35
N GLN A 83 -13.29 5.69 -5.64
CA GLN A 83 -14.53 5.28 -6.33
C GLN A 83 -14.64 3.79 -6.60
N TYR A 84 -13.54 3.05 -6.42
CA TYR A 84 -13.53 1.60 -6.66
C TYR A 84 -13.34 0.78 -5.40
N GLN A 85 -13.35 1.40 -4.23
CA GLN A 85 -13.23 0.68 -2.96
C GLN A 85 -14.47 -0.17 -2.69
N ARG A 86 -14.31 -1.20 -1.86
CA ARG A 86 -15.37 -2.14 -1.47
C ARG A 86 -15.91 -3.00 -2.62
N GLN A 87 -15.10 -3.20 -3.66
CA GLN A 87 -15.45 -4.02 -4.82
C GLN A 87 -14.55 -5.25 -4.96
N GLY A 88 -13.75 -5.54 -3.95
CA GLY A 88 -12.88 -6.70 -3.95
C GLY A 88 -11.51 -6.49 -4.61
N ILE A 89 -11.19 -5.27 -5.05
CA ILE A 89 -9.91 -4.98 -5.71
C ILE A 89 -8.74 -5.14 -4.74
N GLY A 90 -8.88 -4.61 -3.52
CA GLY A 90 -7.85 -4.76 -2.49
C GLY A 90 -7.59 -6.23 -2.16
N ARG A 91 -8.66 -7.04 -2.05
CA ARG A 91 -8.55 -8.47 -1.81
C ARG A 91 -7.78 -9.16 -2.94
N LYS A 92 -8.06 -8.81 -4.19
CA LYS A 92 -7.33 -9.38 -5.33
C LYS A 92 -5.85 -9.06 -5.31
N LEU A 93 -5.50 -7.82 -5.02
CA LEU A 93 -4.10 -7.39 -4.90
C LEU A 93 -3.39 -8.13 -3.77
N TRP A 94 -4.04 -8.23 -2.62
CA TRP A 94 -3.48 -8.95 -1.47
C TRP A 94 -3.31 -10.43 -1.76
N ASP A 95 -4.31 -11.09 -2.33
CA ASP A 95 -4.24 -12.51 -2.67
C ASP A 95 -3.10 -12.77 -3.66
N PHE A 96 -2.93 -11.89 -4.64
CA PHE A 96 -1.82 -11.98 -5.59
C PHE A 96 -0.47 -11.89 -4.89
N LEU A 97 -0.29 -10.90 -4.03
CA LEU A 97 0.97 -10.75 -3.29
C LEU A 97 1.24 -11.97 -2.42
N ARG A 98 0.24 -12.40 -1.65
CA ARG A 98 0.37 -13.55 -0.75
C ARG A 98 0.80 -14.81 -1.50
N GLU A 99 0.19 -15.05 -2.64
CA GLU A 99 0.49 -16.23 -3.47
C GLU A 99 1.87 -16.15 -4.13
N ASN A 100 2.36 -14.95 -4.40
CA ASN A 100 3.63 -14.74 -5.09
C ASN A 100 4.79 -14.38 -4.15
N SER A 101 4.57 -14.35 -2.84
CA SER A 101 5.60 -14.16 -1.84
C SER A 101 5.97 -15.51 -1.23
N SER A 102 7.26 -15.83 -1.18
CA SER A 102 7.75 -17.04 -0.51
C SER A 102 7.91 -16.86 1.00
N SER A 103 7.76 -15.63 1.49
CA SER A 103 7.89 -15.35 2.92
C SER A 103 6.71 -15.91 3.70
N LYS A 104 6.98 -16.53 4.85
CA LYS A 104 5.94 -17.00 5.76
C LYS A 104 5.25 -15.85 6.48
N THR A 105 5.95 -14.75 6.67
CA THR A 105 5.45 -13.57 7.38
C THR A 105 5.50 -12.37 6.45
N ILE A 106 4.38 -11.66 6.36
CA ILE A 106 4.30 -10.42 5.59
C ILE A 106 3.89 -9.32 6.57
N THR A 107 4.64 -8.21 6.60
CA THR A 107 4.41 -7.11 7.53
C THR A 107 3.91 -5.86 6.83
N VAL A 108 3.29 -4.98 7.60
CA VAL A 108 2.86 -3.66 7.14
C VAL A 108 2.86 -2.70 8.33
N ASN A 109 3.11 -1.43 8.07
CA ASN A 109 2.85 -0.36 9.01
C ASN A 109 1.58 0.34 8.54
N SER A 110 0.45 0.00 9.16
CA SER A 110 -0.86 0.43 8.69
C SER A 110 -1.19 1.84 9.12
N SER A 111 -1.74 2.65 8.21
CA SER A 111 -2.38 3.92 8.59
C SER A 111 -3.57 3.65 9.51
N PRO A 112 -4.00 4.62 10.33
CA PRO A 112 -5.22 4.46 11.14
C PRO A 112 -6.44 4.09 10.28
N TYR A 113 -6.56 4.69 9.10
CA TYR A 113 -7.65 4.41 8.17
C TYR A 113 -7.70 2.95 7.73
N ALA A 114 -6.55 2.33 7.50
CA ALA A 114 -6.47 0.99 6.90
C ALA A 114 -6.45 -0.15 7.92
N VAL A 115 -6.29 0.12 9.22
CA VAL A 115 -6.24 -0.94 10.24
C VAL A 115 -7.39 -1.93 10.11
N PRO A 116 -8.67 -1.50 9.99
CA PRO A 116 -9.77 -2.46 9.85
C PRO A 116 -9.68 -3.31 8.59
N VAL A 117 -9.14 -2.75 7.51
CA VAL A 117 -8.96 -3.49 6.25
C VAL A 117 -7.96 -4.61 6.44
N TYR A 118 -6.81 -4.32 7.05
CA TYR A 118 -5.80 -5.34 7.31
C TYR A 118 -6.28 -6.41 8.27
N HIS A 119 -7.06 -6.05 9.30
CA HIS A 119 -7.66 -7.05 10.17
C HIS A 119 -8.55 -8.03 9.39
N LYS A 120 -9.34 -7.52 8.46
CA LYS A 120 -10.21 -8.36 7.61
C LYS A 120 -9.43 -9.28 6.70
N LEU A 121 -8.22 -8.88 6.30
CA LEU A 121 -7.34 -9.72 5.49
C LEU A 121 -6.60 -10.78 6.32
N GLY A 122 -6.68 -10.72 7.64
CA GLY A 122 -6.06 -11.68 8.52
C GLY A 122 -4.78 -11.20 9.20
N PHE A 123 -4.44 -9.92 9.06
CA PHE A 123 -3.30 -9.34 9.77
C PHE A 123 -3.65 -9.13 11.24
N VAL A 124 -2.64 -9.23 12.10
CA VAL A 124 -2.74 -8.94 13.53
C VAL A 124 -1.74 -7.87 13.92
N ASP A 125 -2.12 -7.05 14.90
CA ASP A 125 -1.23 -6.01 15.41
C ASP A 125 -0.04 -6.65 16.12
N THR A 126 1.16 -6.12 15.86
CA THR A 126 2.37 -6.57 16.57
C THR A 126 2.81 -5.56 17.62
N ASP A 127 2.25 -4.38 17.61
CA ASP A 127 2.49 -3.34 18.61
C ASP A 127 1.32 -2.36 18.60
N THR A 128 1.31 -1.44 19.58
CA THR A 128 0.35 -0.34 19.61
C THR A 128 0.67 0.70 18.53
N GLU A 129 -0.25 1.65 18.33
CA GLU A 129 -0.03 2.72 17.36
C GLU A 129 1.22 3.52 17.70
N GLN A 130 2.03 3.78 16.69
CA GLN A 130 3.30 4.49 16.77
C GLN A 130 3.19 5.83 16.03
N LEU A 131 4.13 6.73 16.33
CA LEU A 131 4.26 8.00 15.62
C LEU A 131 5.72 8.19 15.24
N SER A 132 6.00 8.40 13.96
CA SER A 132 7.35 8.67 13.46
C SER A 132 7.27 9.67 12.31
N ASP A 133 8.00 10.80 12.44
CA ASP A 133 8.02 11.85 11.41
C ASP A 133 6.62 12.33 11.01
N GLY A 134 5.72 12.40 11.99
CA GLY A 134 4.33 12.82 11.78
C GLY A 134 3.43 11.73 11.23
N ILE A 135 3.97 10.54 10.93
CA ILE A 135 3.19 9.42 10.42
C ILE A 135 2.72 8.55 11.58
N ARG A 136 1.40 8.41 11.70
CA ARG A 136 0.77 7.50 12.66
C ARG A 136 0.62 6.15 11.98
N TYR A 137 1.07 5.09 12.64
CA TYR A 137 0.95 3.74 12.07
C TYR A 137 0.85 2.68 13.15
N THR A 138 0.20 1.57 12.81
CA THR A 138 0.15 0.38 13.64
C THR A 138 0.93 -0.73 12.93
N PRO A 139 2.01 -1.24 13.56
CA PRO A 139 2.72 -2.38 12.98
C PRO A 139 1.85 -3.62 13.02
N MET A 140 1.78 -4.33 11.90
CA MET A 140 0.94 -5.51 11.76
C MET A 140 1.66 -6.59 10.97
N GLN A 141 1.24 -7.84 11.15
CA GLN A 141 1.79 -8.97 10.42
C GLN A 141 0.71 -9.96 10.01
N PHE A 142 0.97 -10.63 8.90
CA PHE A 142 0.21 -11.80 8.45
C PHE A 142 1.16 -13.00 8.47
N ILE A 143 0.78 -14.10 9.11
CA ILE A 143 1.56 -15.33 9.14
C ILE A 143 0.77 -16.39 8.37
N LYS A 144 1.41 -16.94 7.33
CA LYS A 144 0.80 -18.00 6.52
C LYS A 144 0.58 -19.28 7.31
#